data_dc5180ee6e0d012d956b34022329e294
#
_entry.id   dc5180ee6e0d012d956b34022329e294
#
_cell.length_a   1.000
_cell.length_b   1.000
_cell.length_c   1.000
_cell.angle_alpha   90.00
_cell.angle_beta   90.00
_cell.angle_gamma   90.00
#
_symmetry.space_group_name_H-M   'P 1'
#
loop_
_entity.id
_entity.type
_entity.pdbx_description
1 polymer ?
#
loop_
_entity_poly.entity_id
_entity_poly.type
_entity_poly.pdbx_seq_one_letter_code
_entity_poly.pdbx_strand_id
1 'polypeptide(L)'
;MAIIPLYGHDELRARLLPRIVAGTLPQSLLLHGPAGVGKQRLALWMAQALLCVSDAPPCGSCRECRYSLDLTHPDLTWVFPRPRPKGSDSDPEDIADDLADARAKRAERHGLYSAPPGNEGVYVATVRFLVRQASRTPALARRKVFVVGDADRMAQQEGAEVAANAFLKLLEEPPADTWVIATTSAVGSLLPTIRSRVVGVRVPRLDDEAMRAFMADPNVAGVLARADLPPSERDRLLLAQGAPGVLLSTSVRRSAVDEAKKFIDSATSGNRAELLKVAFVQGHSGARAGYSDTLDALTIALYDRMKAGTQQNDAPVASSSSRAIELVEEAKRLADANVSPLLISAKLLTDLAVILK
;
A
#
# COMPACT_ATOMS: atom_id res chain seq x y z
N MET A 1 -6.99 18.66 -12.08
CA MET A 1 -8.04 17.60 -12.02
C MET A 1 -8.15 17.15 -10.57
N ALA A 2 -9.33 17.26 -9.99
CA ALA A 2 -9.53 16.91 -8.58
C ALA A 2 -9.46 15.38 -8.38
N ILE A 3 -8.87 14.97 -7.26
CA ILE A 3 -8.91 13.56 -6.82
C ILE A 3 -10.36 13.17 -6.48
N ILE A 4 -10.70 11.87 -6.64
CA ILE A 4 -12.04 11.36 -6.31
C ILE A 4 -12.41 11.68 -4.85
N PRO A 5 -13.69 11.74 -4.51
CA PRO A 5 -14.14 11.85 -3.12
C PRO A 5 -13.60 10.70 -2.24
N LEU A 6 -13.56 10.92 -0.95
CA LEU A 6 -13.34 9.82 0.01
C LEU A 6 -14.68 9.10 0.22
N TYR A 7 -14.74 7.86 -0.19
CA TYR A 7 -15.89 6.98 0.02
C TYR A 7 -15.78 6.25 1.34
N GLY A 8 -16.88 6.19 2.07
CA GLY A 8 -16.98 5.52 3.37
C GLY A 8 -16.14 6.15 4.49
N HIS A 9 -15.84 5.34 5.49
CA HIS A 9 -15.13 5.75 6.72
C HIS A 9 -15.85 6.86 7.51
N ASP A 10 -17.18 6.98 7.38
CA ASP A 10 -17.94 8.09 7.94
C ASP A 10 -17.84 8.17 9.47
N GLU A 11 -17.91 7.05 10.17
CA GLU A 11 -17.69 7.01 11.63
C GLU A 11 -16.28 7.49 12.01
N LEU A 12 -15.26 7.09 11.23
CA LEU A 12 -13.88 7.49 11.49
C LEU A 12 -13.70 8.98 11.21
N ARG A 13 -14.30 9.49 10.13
CA ARG A 13 -14.30 10.92 9.79
C ARG A 13 -14.99 11.73 10.89
N ALA A 14 -16.17 11.28 11.37
CA ALA A 14 -16.91 11.91 12.45
C ALA A 14 -16.11 11.96 13.76
N ARG A 15 -15.24 11.00 14.03
CA ARG A 15 -14.34 10.99 15.19
C ARG A 15 -13.11 11.89 15.03
N LEU A 16 -12.56 11.99 13.82
CA LEU A 16 -11.34 12.75 13.56
C LEU A 16 -11.62 14.25 13.41
N LEU A 17 -12.73 14.61 12.76
CA LEU A 17 -13.04 16.00 12.42
C LEU A 17 -13.13 16.93 13.65
N PRO A 18 -13.82 16.59 14.75
CA PRO A 18 -13.84 17.43 15.95
C PRO A 18 -12.44 17.69 16.53
N ARG A 19 -11.55 16.70 16.47
CA ARG A 19 -10.17 16.84 16.94
C ARG A 19 -9.33 17.76 16.04
N ILE A 20 -9.58 17.73 14.73
CA ILE A 20 -8.94 18.64 13.76
C ILE A 20 -9.39 20.08 14.06
N VAL A 21 -10.69 20.29 14.23
CA VAL A 21 -11.28 21.62 14.51
C VAL A 21 -10.80 22.16 15.86
N ALA A 22 -10.81 21.33 16.90
CA ALA A 22 -10.34 21.71 18.24
C ALA A 22 -8.82 21.85 18.36
N GLY A 23 -8.04 21.49 17.32
CA GLY A 23 -6.57 21.51 17.38
C GLY A 23 -5.97 20.46 18.33
N THR A 24 -6.72 19.42 18.69
CA THR A 24 -6.30 18.35 19.62
C THR A 24 -5.87 17.08 18.90
N LEU A 25 -5.80 17.10 17.56
CA LEU A 25 -5.29 15.99 16.78
C LEU A 25 -3.77 15.83 17.00
N PRO A 26 -3.28 14.64 17.35
CA PRO A 26 -1.84 14.40 17.44
C PRO A 26 -1.12 14.76 16.13
N GLN A 27 0.07 15.33 16.24
CA GLN A 27 0.84 15.75 15.06
C GLN A 27 1.45 14.57 14.28
N SER A 28 1.73 13.44 14.96
CA SER A 28 2.30 12.24 14.35
C SER A 28 1.30 11.09 14.43
N LEU A 29 0.75 10.69 13.27
CA LEU A 29 -0.31 9.69 13.13
C LEU A 29 0.12 8.54 12.21
N LEU A 30 -0.37 7.34 12.52
CA LEU A 30 -0.24 6.15 11.68
C LEU A 30 -1.62 5.60 11.34
N LEU A 31 -2.05 5.75 10.09
CA LEU A 31 -3.25 5.08 9.58
C LEU A 31 -2.86 3.64 9.17
N HIS A 32 -3.42 2.66 9.86
CA HIS A 32 -3.11 1.26 9.60
C HIS A 32 -4.37 0.43 9.36
N GLY A 33 -4.25 -0.64 8.60
CA GLY A 33 -5.36 -1.52 8.24
C GLY A 33 -5.11 -2.27 6.93
N PRO A 34 -6.07 -3.06 6.45
CA PRO A 34 -5.89 -3.89 5.25
C PRO A 34 -5.42 -3.09 4.03
N ALA A 35 -4.70 -3.75 3.13
CA ALA A 35 -4.29 -3.13 1.86
C ALA A 35 -5.53 -2.75 1.04
N GLY A 36 -5.46 -1.61 0.34
CA GLY A 36 -6.51 -1.18 -0.57
C GLY A 36 -7.76 -0.54 0.06
N VAL A 37 -7.85 -0.40 1.39
CA VAL A 37 -9.03 0.20 2.06
C VAL A 37 -9.12 1.72 1.97
N GLY A 38 -8.19 2.40 1.31
CA GLY A 38 -8.23 3.86 1.14
C GLY A 38 -7.46 4.67 2.20
N LYS A 39 -6.51 4.07 2.92
CA LYS A 39 -5.71 4.77 3.97
C LYS A 39 -5.08 6.07 3.47
N GLN A 40 -4.41 6.06 2.32
CA GLN A 40 -3.79 7.26 1.77
C GLN A 40 -4.85 8.30 1.36
N ARG A 41 -6.00 7.88 0.83
CA ARG A 41 -7.11 8.79 0.51
C ARG A 41 -7.69 9.46 1.76
N LEU A 42 -7.82 8.69 2.86
CA LEU A 42 -8.20 9.24 4.17
C LEU A 42 -7.15 10.23 4.70
N ALA A 43 -5.85 9.92 4.57
CA ALA A 43 -4.77 10.83 4.94
C ALA A 43 -4.85 12.16 4.17
N LEU A 44 -5.11 12.11 2.87
CA LEU A 44 -5.30 13.30 2.03
C LEU A 44 -6.56 14.10 2.42
N TRP A 45 -7.65 13.41 2.82
CA TRP A 45 -8.85 14.08 3.34
C TRP A 45 -8.55 14.77 4.69
N MET A 46 -7.80 14.13 5.58
CA MET A 46 -7.36 14.76 6.84
C MET A 46 -6.46 15.96 6.57
N ALA A 47 -5.54 15.86 5.60
CA ALA A 47 -4.69 16.97 5.19
C ALA A 47 -5.51 18.14 4.65
N GLN A 48 -6.50 17.88 3.80
CA GLN A 48 -7.43 18.89 3.30
C GLN A 48 -8.19 19.58 4.45
N ALA A 49 -8.65 18.82 5.46
CA ALA A 49 -9.34 19.37 6.62
C ALA A 49 -8.41 20.22 7.51
N LEU A 50 -7.16 19.79 7.71
CA LEU A 50 -6.15 20.53 8.48
C LEU A 50 -5.73 21.86 7.84
N LEU A 51 -5.71 21.91 6.49
CA LEU A 51 -5.32 23.08 5.71
C LEU A 51 -6.50 24.03 5.43
N CYS A 52 -7.73 23.55 5.56
CA CYS A 52 -8.94 24.34 5.29
C CYS A 52 -9.06 25.54 6.23
N VAL A 53 -9.43 26.68 5.68
CA VAL A 53 -9.62 27.95 6.42
C VAL A 53 -11.06 28.20 6.87
N SER A 54 -11.99 27.30 6.54
CA SER A 54 -13.41 27.41 6.89
C SER A 54 -13.64 26.85 8.29
N ASP A 55 -14.66 27.35 8.99
CA ASP A 55 -15.11 26.83 10.28
C ASP A 55 -15.71 25.42 10.20
N ALA A 56 -16.09 24.97 8.99
CA ALA A 56 -16.57 23.60 8.72
C ALA A 56 -15.65 22.86 7.73
N PRO A 57 -14.46 22.41 8.17
CA PRO A 57 -13.49 21.74 7.31
C PRO A 57 -13.86 20.26 7.05
N PRO A 58 -13.45 19.69 5.93
CA PRO A 58 -13.01 20.41 4.73
C PRO A 58 -14.21 20.96 3.95
N CYS A 59 -14.22 22.26 3.65
CA CYS A 59 -15.36 22.87 2.95
C CYS A 59 -15.41 22.55 1.43
N GLY A 60 -14.32 22.05 0.86
CA GLY A 60 -14.21 21.69 -0.56
C GLY A 60 -14.10 22.89 -1.53
N SER A 61 -14.42 24.11 -1.11
CA SER A 61 -14.56 25.29 -1.98
C SER A 61 -13.50 26.37 -1.78
N CYS A 62 -12.87 26.47 -0.60
CA CYS A 62 -11.79 27.44 -0.38
C CYS A 62 -10.55 27.11 -1.22
N ARG A 63 -9.65 28.06 -1.34
CA ARG A 63 -8.42 27.94 -2.13
C ARG A 63 -7.58 26.74 -1.67
N GLU A 64 -7.40 26.58 -0.37
CA GLU A 64 -6.62 25.49 0.26
C GLU A 64 -7.26 24.12 -0.04
N CYS A 65 -8.58 24.01 0.03
CA CYS A 65 -9.29 22.79 -0.33
C CYS A 65 -9.15 22.44 -1.82
N ARG A 66 -9.24 23.42 -2.71
CA ARG A 66 -9.06 23.19 -4.15
C ARG A 66 -7.65 22.73 -4.49
N TYR A 67 -6.63 23.41 -3.96
CA TYR A 67 -5.24 23.00 -4.17
C TYR A 67 -4.94 21.60 -3.58
N SER A 68 -5.55 21.28 -2.44
CA SER A 68 -5.41 19.94 -1.85
C SER A 68 -6.06 18.85 -2.72
N LEU A 69 -7.24 19.13 -3.30
CA LEU A 69 -7.92 18.22 -4.21
C LEU A 69 -7.17 18.05 -5.54
N ASP A 70 -6.50 19.10 -6.01
CA ASP A 70 -5.67 19.05 -7.23
C ASP A 70 -4.24 18.52 -6.96
N LEU A 71 -3.90 18.19 -5.70
CA LEU A 71 -2.57 17.74 -5.25
C LEU A 71 -1.45 18.79 -5.52
N THR A 72 -1.81 20.06 -5.59
CA THR A 72 -0.90 21.19 -5.90
C THR A 72 -0.65 22.11 -4.70
N HIS A 73 -1.22 21.80 -3.52
CA HIS A 73 -1.05 22.64 -2.34
C HIS A 73 0.41 22.66 -1.89
N PRO A 74 1.07 23.84 -1.75
CA PRO A 74 2.48 23.91 -1.39
C PRO A 74 2.79 23.37 0.03
N ASP A 75 1.84 23.48 0.96
CA ASP A 75 1.98 23.00 2.33
C ASP A 75 1.44 21.57 2.52
N LEU A 76 1.09 20.86 1.44
CA LEU A 76 0.76 19.44 1.41
C LEU A 76 1.85 18.68 0.65
N THR A 77 2.62 17.90 1.36
CA THR A 77 3.60 17.00 0.74
C THR A 77 3.13 15.56 0.87
N TRP A 78 2.82 14.95 -0.26
CA TRP A 78 2.47 13.53 -0.30
C TRP A 78 3.61 12.74 -0.92
N VAL A 79 4.25 11.91 -0.11
CA VAL A 79 5.28 10.95 -0.54
C VAL A 79 4.74 9.53 -0.47
N PHE A 80 5.25 8.68 -1.32
CA PHE A 80 4.86 7.29 -1.45
C PHE A 80 6.03 6.51 -2.08
N PRO A 81 6.03 5.16 -2.00
CA PRO A 81 7.07 4.36 -2.60
C PRO A 81 7.29 4.69 -4.07
N ARG A 82 8.55 4.79 -4.48
CA ARG A 82 9.02 5.15 -5.81
C ARG A 82 10.19 4.25 -6.23
N PRO A 83 10.48 4.13 -7.53
CA PRO A 83 11.74 3.55 -7.98
C PRO A 83 12.94 4.27 -7.34
N ARG A 84 14.03 3.55 -7.13
CA ARG A 84 15.25 4.12 -6.55
C ARG A 84 15.76 5.27 -7.40
N PRO A 85 16.00 6.47 -6.84
CA PRO A 85 16.62 7.57 -7.57
C PRO A 85 18.00 7.17 -8.12
N LYS A 86 18.35 7.69 -9.30
CA LYS A 86 19.66 7.46 -9.89
C LYS A 86 20.68 8.32 -9.13
N GLY A 87 21.58 7.68 -8.39
CA GLY A 87 22.63 8.33 -7.58
C GLY A 87 22.37 8.24 -6.07
N SER A 88 23.44 8.09 -5.29
CA SER A 88 23.35 7.96 -3.83
C SER A 88 23.05 9.29 -3.10
N ASP A 89 23.34 10.43 -3.74
CA ASP A 89 23.19 11.79 -3.20
C ASP A 89 22.34 12.65 -4.15
N SER A 90 21.09 12.22 -4.43
CA SER A 90 20.15 13.03 -5.21
C SER A 90 19.91 14.37 -4.52
N ASP A 91 20.06 15.47 -5.27
CA ASP A 91 19.78 16.81 -4.76
C ASP A 91 18.32 16.89 -4.26
N PRO A 92 18.04 17.59 -3.16
CA PRO A 92 16.66 17.84 -2.72
C PRO A 92 15.76 18.47 -3.78
N GLU A 93 16.31 19.22 -4.73
CA GLU A 93 15.55 19.79 -5.85
C GLU A 93 15.12 18.69 -6.84
N ASP A 94 15.99 17.75 -7.18
CA ASP A 94 15.66 16.60 -8.03
C ASP A 94 14.55 15.74 -7.40
N ILE A 95 14.59 15.57 -6.06
CA ILE A 95 13.55 14.85 -5.33
C ILE A 95 12.22 15.60 -5.34
N ALA A 96 12.25 16.94 -5.25
CA ALA A 96 11.05 17.77 -5.31
C ALA A 96 10.36 17.65 -6.66
N ASP A 97 11.12 17.76 -7.74
CA ASP A 97 10.62 17.67 -9.12
C ASP A 97 10.08 16.27 -9.44
N ASP A 98 10.81 15.22 -9.04
CA ASP A 98 10.38 13.84 -9.21
C ASP A 98 9.08 13.54 -8.45
N LEU A 99 8.92 14.08 -7.23
CA LEU A 99 7.68 13.97 -6.47
C LEU A 99 6.55 14.81 -7.08
N ALA A 100 6.84 15.97 -7.64
CA ALA A 100 5.85 16.81 -8.32
C ALA A 100 5.30 16.09 -9.56
N ASP A 101 6.17 15.54 -10.40
CA ASP A 101 5.79 14.76 -11.57
C ASP A 101 4.96 13.53 -11.20
N ALA A 102 5.35 12.84 -10.14
CA ALA A 102 4.60 11.68 -9.67
C ALA A 102 3.21 12.03 -9.15
N ARG A 103 3.08 13.15 -8.45
CA ARG A 103 1.78 13.66 -7.98
C ARG A 103 0.91 14.11 -9.16
N ALA A 104 1.49 14.78 -10.16
CA ALA A 104 0.79 15.16 -11.38
C ALA A 104 0.21 13.93 -12.11
N LYS A 105 1.00 12.88 -12.31
CA LYS A 105 0.55 11.61 -12.89
C LYS A 105 -0.57 10.93 -12.09
N ARG A 106 -0.58 11.10 -10.77
CA ARG A 106 -1.67 10.61 -9.92
C ARG A 106 -2.91 11.48 -10.00
N ALA A 107 -2.75 12.80 -10.11
CA ALA A 107 -3.85 13.72 -10.33
C ALA A 107 -4.57 13.42 -11.66
N GLU A 108 -3.83 13.10 -12.74
CA GLU A 108 -4.37 12.65 -14.03
C GLU A 108 -5.25 11.39 -13.90
N ARG A 109 -4.96 10.55 -12.92
CA ARG A 109 -5.75 9.36 -12.57
C ARG A 109 -6.72 9.61 -11.42
N HIS A 110 -7.10 10.85 -11.18
CA HIS A 110 -8.02 11.24 -10.10
C HIS A 110 -7.60 10.77 -8.71
N GLY A 111 -6.31 10.64 -8.45
CA GLY A 111 -5.78 10.14 -7.18
C GLY A 111 -5.95 8.65 -6.95
N LEU A 112 -6.42 7.91 -7.94
CA LEU A 112 -6.53 6.45 -7.87
C LEU A 112 -5.13 5.83 -7.78
N TYR A 113 -4.92 5.08 -6.71
CA TYR A 113 -3.64 4.48 -6.38
C TYR A 113 -3.73 2.95 -6.39
N SER A 114 -2.89 2.33 -7.15
CA SER A 114 -2.55 0.91 -7.01
C SER A 114 -1.23 0.79 -6.28
N ALA A 115 -1.12 -0.20 -5.40
CA ALA A 115 0.14 -0.44 -4.69
C ALA A 115 1.29 -0.61 -5.70
N PRO A 116 2.45 0.00 -5.45
CA PRO A 116 3.58 -0.11 -6.35
C PRO A 116 4.12 -1.54 -6.39
N PRO A 117 4.72 -1.96 -7.50
CA PRO A 117 5.46 -3.21 -7.56
C PRO A 117 6.60 -3.24 -6.54
N GLY A 118 6.99 -4.44 -6.09
CA GLY A 118 7.80 -4.71 -4.90
C GLY A 118 9.14 -3.98 -4.73
N ASN A 119 9.70 -3.39 -5.79
CA ASN A 119 11.03 -2.72 -5.76
C ASN A 119 10.96 -1.21 -5.49
N GLU A 120 9.78 -0.67 -5.24
CA GLU A 120 9.61 0.74 -4.92
C GLU A 120 9.65 0.97 -3.41
N GLY A 121 10.28 2.04 -2.98
CA GLY A 121 10.44 2.38 -1.58
C GLY A 121 10.41 3.87 -1.29
N VAL A 122 10.41 4.20 -0.01
CA VAL A 122 10.65 5.57 0.47
C VAL A 122 12.12 5.66 0.88
N TYR A 123 12.94 6.27 0.01
CA TYR A 123 14.38 6.30 0.15
C TYR A 123 14.88 7.40 1.08
N VAL A 124 16.14 7.26 1.54
CA VAL A 124 16.83 8.23 2.41
C VAL A 124 16.72 9.66 1.88
N ALA A 125 16.94 9.86 0.57
CA ALA A 125 16.86 11.17 -0.06
C ALA A 125 15.47 11.81 0.10
N THR A 126 14.41 11.01 -0.06
CA THR A 126 13.02 11.48 0.15
C THR A 126 12.77 11.86 1.61
N VAL A 127 13.31 11.09 2.56
CA VAL A 127 13.16 11.42 3.99
C VAL A 127 13.93 12.68 4.35
N ARG A 128 15.16 12.85 3.86
CA ARG A 128 15.93 14.09 4.03
C ARG A 128 15.20 15.30 3.45
N PHE A 129 14.58 15.12 2.27
CA PHE A 129 13.73 16.14 1.68
C PHE A 129 12.56 16.51 2.61
N LEU A 130 11.83 15.54 3.17
CA LEU A 130 10.73 15.79 4.12
C LEU A 130 11.19 16.55 5.33
N VAL A 131 12.30 16.16 5.97
CA VAL A 131 12.87 16.84 7.14
C VAL A 131 13.24 18.29 6.81
N ARG A 132 13.85 18.52 5.64
CA ARG A 132 14.18 19.86 5.16
C ARG A 132 12.93 20.71 4.88
N GLN A 133 11.88 20.13 4.31
CA GLN A 133 10.61 20.84 4.12
C GLN A 133 9.91 21.12 5.45
N ALA A 134 10.03 20.22 6.42
CA ALA A 134 9.43 20.41 7.74
C ALA A 134 10.05 21.61 8.48
N SER A 135 11.34 21.90 8.29
CA SER A 135 12.01 23.05 8.94
C SER A 135 11.65 24.42 8.33
N ARG A 136 10.99 24.46 7.16
CA ARG A 136 10.55 25.72 6.55
C ARG A 136 9.22 26.18 7.16
N THR A 137 8.91 27.47 7.10
CA THR A 137 7.58 27.99 7.44
C THR A 137 6.55 27.58 6.37
N PRO A 138 5.26 27.43 6.74
CA PRO A 138 4.19 27.23 5.76
C PRO A 138 4.17 28.36 4.70
N ALA A 139 3.91 28.01 3.44
CA ALA A 139 3.95 28.96 2.34
C ALA A 139 2.61 29.65 2.10
N LEU A 140 1.50 28.98 2.33
CA LEU A 140 0.16 29.42 2.00
C LEU A 140 -0.82 29.29 3.17
N ALA A 141 -0.88 28.10 3.80
CA ALA A 141 -1.75 27.81 4.92
C ALA A 141 -1.09 28.18 6.27
N ARG A 142 -1.84 28.01 7.36
CA ARG A 142 -1.29 28.13 8.72
C ARG A 142 -0.56 26.87 9.18
N ARG A 143 -0.68 25.79 8.42
CA ARG A 143 -0.23 24.44 8.80
C ARG A 143 0.43 23.77 7.61
N LYS A 144 1.31 22.80 7.90
CA LYS A 144 1.89 21.89 6.91
C LYS A 144 1.49 20.47 7.20
N VAL A 145 1.24 19.70 6.16
CA VAL A 145 0.90 18.29 6.29
C VAL A 145 1.76 17.44 5.38
N PHE A 146 2.41 16.46 5.98
CA PHE A 146 3.18 15.43 5.30
C PHE A 146 2.40 14.13 5.34
N VAL A 147 2.03 13.61 4.17
CA VAL A 147 1.41 12.28 4.03
C VAL A 147 2.46 11.32 3.53
N VAL A 148 2.75 10.27 4.30
CA VAL A 148 3.73 9.23 3.97
C VAL A 148 3.01 7.92 3.70
N GLY A 149 2.85 7.60 2.42
CA GLY A 149 2.21 6.36 1.96
C GLY A 149 3.13 5.16 2.14
N ASP A 150 2.56 4.04 2.60
CA ASP A 150 3.22 2.73 2.75
C ASP A 150 4.58 2.84 3.46
N ALA A 151 4.57 3.44 4.66
CA ALA A 151 5.75 3.74 5.45
C ALA A 151 6.56 2.49 5.86
N ASP A 152 5.95 1.31 5.85
CA ASP A 152 6.63 0.02 6.02
C ASP A 152 7.70 -0.23 4.95
N ARG A 153 7.59 0.39 3.78
CA ARG A 153 8.59 0.29 2.71
C ARG A 153 9.85 1.15 2.91
N MET A 154 9.94 1.88 4.00
CA MET A 154 11.19 2.53 4.43
C MET A 154 12.23 1.55 4.98
N ALA A 155 11.80 0.47 5.63
CA ALA A 155 12.66 -0.44 6.39
C ALA A 155 13.35 -1.53 5.53
N GLN A 156 12.99 -1.67 4.25
CA GLN A 156 13.39 -2.80 3.41
C GLN A 156 14.65 -2.52 2.56
N GLN A 157 15.45 -1.49 2.87
CA GLN A 157 16.52 -1.04 1.97
C GLN A 157 17.85 -0.84 2.69
N GLU A 158 18.94 -1.04 1.94
CA GLU A 158 20.29 -0.72 2.38
C GLU A 158 20.38 0.78 2.73
N GLY A 159 20.82 1.11 3.95
CA GLY A 159 20.77 2.48 4.48
C GLY A 159 19.43 2.90 5.11
N ALA A 160 18.45 2.01 5.22
CA ALA A 160 17.14 2.26 5.81
C ALA A 160 17.21 2.81 7.24
N GLU A 161 18.19 2.40 8.04
CA GLU A 161 18.39 2.90 9.41
C GLU A 161 18.64 4.41 9.44
N VAL A 162 19.39 4.96 8.49
CA VAL A 162 19.67 6.40 8.40
C VAL A 162 18.40 7.17 8.05
N ALA A 163 17.59 6.64 7.11
CA ALA A 163 16.32 7.24 6.75
C ALA A 163 15.31 7.17 7.90
N ALA A 164 15.22 6.02 8.55
CA ALA A 164 14.36 5.81 9.70
C ALA A 164 14.75 6.76 10.85
N ASN A 165 16.04 6.90 11.17
CA ASN A 165 16.51 7.80 12.23
C ASN A 165 16.23 9.28 11.91
N ALA A 166 16.38 9.71 10.66
CA ALA A 166 16.02 11.07 10.25
C ALA A 166 14.50 11.30 10.36
N PHE A 167 13.70 10.31 10.00
CA PHE A 167 12.24 10.37 10.13
C PHE A 167 11.79 10.35 11.59
N LEU A 168 12.49 9.62 12.47
CA LEU A 168 12.20 9.56 13.89
C LEU A 168 12.24 10.94 14.54
N LYS A 169 13.24 11.77 14.21
CA LYS A 169 13.32 13.14 14.74
C LYS A 169 12.09 13.97 14.35
N LEU A 170 11.62 13.83 13.11
CA LEU A 170 10.42 14.53 12.65
C LEU A 170 9.16 14.03 13.36
N LEU A 171 9.11 12.76 13.73
CA LEU A 171 7.96 12.19 14.45
C LEU A 171 7.97 12.51 15.95
N GLU A 172 9.15 12.61 16.57
CA GLU A 172 9.30 12.95 18.00
C GLU A 172 8.97 14.40 18.30
N GLU A 173 9.55 15.29 17.51
CA GLU A 173 9.45 16.74 17.71
C GLU A 173 9.08 17.42 16.38
N PRO A 174 7.84 17.17 15.88
CA PRO A 174 7.39 17.87 14.69
C PRO A 174 7.36 19.37 14.98
N PRO A 175 7.82 20.23 14.04
CA PRO A 175 7.72 21.67 14.20
C PRO A 175 6.26 22.06 14.49
N ALA A 176 6.08 23.18 15.21
CA ALA A 176 4.76 23.78 15.41
C ALA A 176 4.06 23.84 14.04
N ASP A 177 2.76 23.68 14.00
CA ASP A 177 1.96 23.72 12.77
C ASP A 177 2.26 22.64 11.71
N THR A 178 2.97 21.57 12.10
CA THR A 178 3.33 20.47 11.19
C THR A 178 2.68 19.16 11.63
N TRP A 179 1.99 18.48 10.69
CA TRP A 179 1.41 17.16 10.89
C TRP A 179 2.06 16.14 9.98
N VAL A 180 2.34 14.95 10.52
CA VAL A 180 2.85 13.81 9.77
C VAL A 180 1.83 12.66 9.85
N ILE A 181 1.27 12.28 8.72
CA ILE A 181 0.28 11.20 8.61
C ILE A 181 0.89 10.08 7.80
N ALA A 182 1.42 9.07 8.47
CA ALA A 182 1.95 7.87 7.84
C ALA A 182 0.84 6.85 7.59
N THR A 183 0.99 6.01 6.58
CA THR A 183 0.09 4.88 6.32
C THR A 183 0.85 3.57 6.20
N THR A 184 0.26 2.46 6.63
CA THR A 184 0.83 1.12 6.45
C THR A 184 -0.24 0.04 6.35
N SER A 185 0.03 -1.00 5.61
CA SER A 185 -0.75 -2.25 5.63
C SER A 185 -0.09 -3.34 6.48
N ALA A 186 1.18 -3.15 6.86
CA ALA A 186 2.01 -4.11 7.57
C ALA A 186 2.64 -3.47 8.82
N VAL A 187 1.84 -3.30 9.89
CA VAL A 187 2.31 -2.68 11.15
C VAL A 187 3.52 -3.41 11.75
N GLY A 188 3.57 -4.74 11.56
CA GLY A 188 4.68 -5.57 12.03
C GLY A 188 6.02 -5.29 11.33
N SER A 189 5.98 -4.79 10.10
CA SER A 189 7.17 -4.44 9.30
C SER A 189 7.73 -3.05 9.60
N LEU A 190 6.99 -2.23 10.35
CA LEU A 190 7.50 -0.94 10.82
C LEU A 190 8.47 -1.13 11.97
N LEU A 191 9.54 -0.32 11.96
CA LEU A 191 10.49 -0.27 13.07
C LEU A 191 9.76 0.03 14.39
N PRO A 192 10.08 -0.68 15.48
CA PRO A 192 9.50 -0.43 16.80
C PRO A 192 9.64 1.04 17.25
N THR A 193 10.73 1.67 16.85
CA THR A 193 11.04 3.08 17.12
C THR A 193 10.08 4.05 16.43
N ILE A 194 9.61 3.76 15.22
CA ILE A 194 8.55 4.53 14.54
C ILE A 194 7.22 4.31 15.26
N ARG A 195 6.89 3.04 15.58
CA ARG A 195 5.62 2.68 16.21
C ARG A 195 5.42 3.34 17.58
N SER A 196 6.48 3.53 18.34
CA SER A 196 6.40 4.18 19.67
C SER A 196 6.15 5.69 19.63
N ARG A 197 6.29 6.33 18.45
CA ARG A 197 6.22 7.79 18.27
C ARG A 197 5.00 8.27 17.48
N VAL A 198 4.17 7.35 17.05
CA VAL A 198 2.96 7.67 16.27
C VAL A 198 1.71 7.19 16.99
N VAL A 199 0.65 7.95 16.87
CA VAL A 199 -0.68 7.52 17.35
C VAL A 199 -1.37 6.70 16.27
N GLY A 200 -1.60 5.41 16.55
CA GLY A 200 -2.24 4.49 15.63
C GLY A 200 -3.74 4.76 15.47
N VAL A 201 -4.18 4.83 14.23
CA VAL A 201 -5.60 4.92 13.85
C VAL A 201 -5.92 3.78 12.91
N ARG A 202 -6.77 2.86 13.36
CA ARG A 202 -7.20 1.73 12.55
C ARG A 202 -8.21 2.18 11.50
N VAL A 203 -7.93 1.85 10.23
CA VAL A 203 -8.82 2.10 9.09
C VAL A 203 -9.50 0.78 8.71
N PRO A 204 -10.83 0.65 8.91
CA PRO A 204 -11.56 -0.57 8.63
C PRO A 204 -11.77 -0.77 7.11
N ARG A 205 -12.33 -1.92 6.74
CA ARG A 205 -12.87 -2.16 5.41
C ARG A 205 -14.12 -1.31 5.19
N LEU A 206 -14.40 -0.96 3.94
CA LEU A 206 -15.64 -0.29 3.56
C LEU A 206 -16.80 -1.29 3.62
N ASP A 207 -17.98 -0.79 3.93
CA ASP A 207 -19.23 -1.53 3.73
C ASP A 207 -19.61 -1.60 2.24
N ASP A 208 -20.62 -2.40 1.93
CA ASP A 208 -21.09 -2.60 0.56
C ASP A 208 -21.69 -1.32 -0.06
N GLU A 209 -22.28 -0.43 0.74
CA GLU A 209 -22.86 0.83 0.26
C GLU A 209 -21.74 1.77 -0.22
N ALA A 210 -20.72 1.98 0.59
CA ALA A 210 -19.55 2.77 0.22
C ALA A 210 -18.79 2.16 -0.98
N MET A 211 -18.72 0.82 -1.06
CA MET A 211 -18.14 0.12 -2.20
C MET A 211 -18.94 0.36 -3.49
N ARG A 212 -20.26 0.32 -3.44
CA ARG A 212 -21.12 0.63 -4.59
C ARG A 212 -20.95 2.09 -5.02
N ALA A 213 -20.97 3.01 -4.06
CA ALA A 213 -20.74 4.44 -4.33
C ALA A 213 -19.38 4.68 -4.99
N PHE A 214 -18.32 4.00 -4.52
CA PHE A 214 -17.00 4.05 -5.14
C PHE A 214 -17.03 3.54 -6.60
N MET A 215 -17.63 2.38 -6.85
CA MET A 215 -17.69 1.79 -8.19
C MET A 215 -18.55 2.61 -9.17
N ALA A 216 -19.54 3.35 -8.67
CA ALA A 216 -20.44 4.19 -9.46
C ALA A 216 -19.83 5.56 -9.82
N ASP A 217 -18.73 5.97 -9.18
CA ASP A 217 -18.04 7.23 -9.54
C ASP A 217 -17.61 7.18 -11.01
N PRO A 218 -17.93 8.18 -11.84
CA PRO A 218 -17.62 8.17 -13.27
C PRO A 218 -16.12 8.00 -13.57
N ASN A 219 -15.25 8.58 -12.74
CA ASN A 219 -13.79 8.48 -12.91
C ASN A 219 -13.29 7.09 -12.55
N VAL A 220 -13.90 6.46 -11.55
CA VAL A 220 -13.60 5.07 -11.15
C VAL A 220 -14.14 4.09 -12.18
N ALA A 221 -15.41 4.25 -12.59
CA ALA A 221 -16.06 3.37 -13.56
C ALA A 221 -15.26 3.29 -14.87
N GLY A 222 -14.72 4.41 -15.36
CA GLY A 222 -13.87 4.45 -16.55
C GLY A 222 -12.56 3.66 -16.40
N VAL A 223 -11.99 3.58 -15.20
CA VAL A 223 -10.79 2.78 -14.90
C VAL A 223 -11.17 1.31 -14.76
N LEU A 224 -12.27 1.02 -14.04
CA LEU A 224 -12.73 -0.36 -13.81
C LEU A 224 -13.22 -1.03 -15.11
N ALA A 225 -13.78 -0.28 -16.06
CA ALA A 225 -14.18 -0.80 -17.37
C ALA A 225 -13.00 -1.33 -18.21
N ARG A 226 -11.80 -0.84 -17.95
CA ARG A 226 -10.55 -1.27 -18.61
C ARG A 226 -9.84 -2.38 -17.83
N ALA A 227 -10.26 -2.63 -16.61
CA ALA A 227 -9.72 -3.67 -15.77
C ALA A 227 -10.47 -4.99 -16.04
N ASP A 228 -9.75 -6.10 -16.01
CA ASP A 228 -10.31 -7.44 -16.17
C ASP A 228 -10.99 -7.88 -14.86
N LEU A 229 -12.19 -7.38 -14.65
CA LEU A 229 -13.00 -7.60 -13.46
C LEU A 229 -14.18 -8.53 -13.76
N PRO A 230 -14.69 -9.24 -12.76
CA PRO A 230 -15.95 -9.95 -12.90
C PRO A 230 -17.06 -9.01 -13.41
N PRO A 231 -17.95 -9.51 -14.31
CA PRO A 231 -19.00 -8.67 -14.90
C PRO A 231 -20.05 -8.25 -13.86
N SER A 232 -20.33 -9.08 -12.86
CA SER A 232 -21.37 -8.82 -11.87
C SER A 232 -20.86 -7.93 -10.74
N GLU A 233 -21.70 -7.00 -10.28
CA GLU A 233 -21.42 -6.14 -9.12
C GLU A 233 -21.17 -6.99 -7.86
N ARG A 234 -21.98 -8.03 -7.67
CA ARG A 234 -21.87 -8.95 -6.54
C ARG A 234 -20.49 -9.60 -6.47
N ASP A 235 -19.98 -10.08 -7.61
CA ASP A 235 -18.67 -10.73 -7.65
C ASP A 235 -17.53 -9.72 -7.43
N ARG A 236 -17.70 -8.47 -7.87
CA ARG A 236 -16.76 -7.38 -7.56
C ARG A 236 -16.74 -7.04 -6.08
N LEU A 237 -17.90 -7.00 -5.41
CA LEU A 237 -17.99 -6.81 -3.96
C LEU A 237 -17.32 -7.96 -3.21
N LEU A 238 -17.57 -9.21 -3.61
CA LEU A 238 -16.94 -10.40 -3.04
C LEU A 238 -15.41 -10.39 -3.25
N LEU A 239 -14.95 -9.99 -4.44
CA LEU A 239 -13.52 -9.87 -4.74
C LEU A 239 -12.84 -8.78 -3.89
N ALA A 240 -13.47 -7.62 -3.79
CA ALA A 240 -12.92 -6.48 -3.08
C ALA A 240 -12.97 -6.63 -1.56
N GLN A 241 -13.99 -7.31 -1.02
CA GLN A 241 -14.20 -7.48 0.43
C GLN A 241 -14.02 -6.17 1.20
N GLY A 242 -14.60 -5.07 0.72
CA GLY A 242 -14.50 -3.74 1.34
C GLY A 242 -13.14 -3.05 1.17
N ALA A 243 -12.30 -3.49 0.24
CA ALA A 243 -11.03 -2.87 -0.11
C ALA A 243 -11.03 -2.41 -1.58
N PRO A 244 -11.47 -1.18 -1.89
CA PRO A 244 -11.62 -0.68 -3.27
C PRO A 244 -10.34 -0.74 -4.10
N GLY A 245 -9.18 -0.57 -3.48
CA GLY A 245 -7.88 -0.68 -4.16
C GLY A 245 -7.59 -2.06 -4.76
N VAL A 246 -8.28 -3.10 -4.30
CA VAL A 246 -8.20 -4.45 -4.90
C VAL A 246 -8.71 -4.44 -6.33
N LEU A 247 -9.79 -3.69 -6.61
CA LEU A 247 -10.36 -3.56 -7.95
C LEU A 247 -9.45 -2.78 -8.91
N LEU A 248 -8.58 -1.91 -8.38
CA LEU A 248 -7.64 -1.13 -9.17
C LEU A 248 -6.36 -1.89 -9.52
N SER A 249 -6.06 -2.97 -8.83
CA SER A 249 -4.82 -3.76 -8.97
C SER A 249 -5.03 -5.14 -9.62
N THR A 250 -6.19 -5.35 -10.26
CA THR A 250 -6.58 -6.67 -10.77
C THR A 250 -5.66 -7.26 -11.83
N SER A 251 -5.03 -6.45 -12.68
CA SER A 251 -4.08 -6.97 -13.69
C SER A 251 -2.83 -7.58 -13.04
N VAL A 252 -2.30 -6.93 -12.01
CA VAL A 252 -1.14 -7.43 -11.25
C VAL A 252 -1.55 -8.67 -10.44
N ARG A 253 -2.73 -8.62 -9.83
CA ARG A 253 -3.24 -9.71 -9.00
C ARG A 253 -3.64 -10.94 -9.82
N ARG A 254 -4.17 -10.77 -11.04
CA ARG A 254 -4.47 -11.89 -11.94
C ARG A 254 -3.19 -12.61 -12.38
N SER A 255 -2.18 -11.86 -12.78
CA SER A 255 -0.85 -12.43 -13.07
C SER A 255 -0.31 -13.21 -11.86
N ALA A 256 -0.44 -12.66 -10.63
CA ALA A 256 -0.01 -13.33 -9.41
C ALA A 256 -0.83 -14.60 -9.12
N VAL A 257 -2.14 -14.58 -9.33
CA VAL A 257 -3.02 -15.76 -9.17
C VAL A 257 -2.70 -16.82 -10.22
N ASP A 258 -2.50 -16.44 -11.49
CA ASP A 258 -2.12 -17.37 -12.55
C ASP A 258 -0.73 -17.99 -12.28
N GLU A 259 0.22 -17.20 -11.77
CA GLU A 259 1.53 -17.71 -11.36
C GLU A 259 1.41 -18.65 -10.14
N ALA A 260 0.62 -18.28 -9.12
CA ALA A 260 0.37 -19.13 -7.95
C ALA A 260 -0.26 -20.47 -8.36
N LYS A 261 -1.21 -20.46 -9.32
CA LYS A 261 -1.78 -21.66 -9.88
C LYS A 261 -0.72 -22.53 -10.57
N LYS A 262 0.16 -21.94 -11.37
CA LYS A 262 1.28 -22.66 -11.98
C LYS A 262 2.21 -23.30 -10.94
N PHE A 263 2.44 -22.62 -9.79
CA PHE A 263 3.20 -23.21 -8.68
C PHE A 263 2.54 -24.48 -8.15
N ILE A 264 1.23 -24.44 -7.88
CA ILE A 264 0.48 -25.60 -7.39
C ILE A 264 0.45 -26.72 -8.44
N ASP A 265 0.10 -26.39 -9.68
CA ASP A 265 -0.01 -27.36 -10.78
C ASP A 265 1.33 -28.04 -11.07
N SER A 266 2.44 -27.28 -11.07
CA SER A 266 3.77 -27.84 -11.26
C SER A 266 4.21 -28.72 -10.09
N ALA A 267 3.93 -28.30 -8.85
CA ALA A 267 4.25 -29.10 -7.65
C ALA A 267 3.48 -30.43 -7.64
N THR A 268 2.21 -30.43 -8.05
CA THR A 268 1.37 -31.66 -8.11
C THR A 268 1.65 -32.51 -9.32
N SER A 269 2.18 -31.97 -10.43
CA SER A 269 2.50 -32.75 -11.65
C SER A 269 3.62 -33.77 -11.48
N GLY A 270 4.51 -33.55 -10.51
CA GLY A 270 5.69 -34.38 -10.28
C GLY A 270 6.77 -34.26 -11.38
N ASN A 271 6.61 -33.37 -12.34
CA ASN A 271 7.56 -33.17 -13.42
C ASN A 271 8.68 -32.17 -13.03
N ARG A 272 9.87 -32.70 -12.77
CA ARG A 272 11.03 -31.91 -12.32
C ARG A 272 11.47 -30.83 -13.32
N ALA A 273 11.29 -31.05 -14.62
CA ALA A 273 11.62 -30.06 -15.62
C ALA A 273 10.64 -28.88 -15.59
N GLU A 274 9.37 -29.14 -15.30
CA GLU A 274 8.33 -28.11 -15.18
C GLU A 274 8.53 -27.25 -13.92
N LEU A 275 8.89 -27.87 -12.79
CA LEU A 275 9.27 -27.17 -11.56
C LEU A 275 10.41 -26.17 -11.81
N LEU A 276 11.48 -26.60 -12.49
CA LEU A 276 12.60 -25.73 -12.82
C LEU A 276 12.20 -24.62 -13.77
N LYS A 277 11.36 -24.89 -14.76
CA LYS A 277 10.87 -23.89 -15.72
C LYS A 277 10.09 -22.78 -15.01
N VAL A 278 9.19 -23.13 -14.10
CA VAL A 278 8.44 -22.15 -13.28
C VAL A 278 9.37 -21.34 -12.38
N ALA A 279 10.36 -21.98 -11.75
CA ALA A 279 11.35 -21.27 -10.92
C ALA A 279 12.20 -20.30 -11.75
N PHE A 280 12.62 -20.68 -12.95
CA PHE A 280 13.44 -19.83 -13.83
C PHE A 280 12.70 -18.58 -14.28
N VAL A 281 11.39 -18.63 -14.51
CA VAL A 281 10.59 -17.46 -14.88
C VAL A 281 10.67 -16.38 -13.79
N GLN A 282 10.76 -16.76 -12.51
CA GLN A 282 10.88 -15.84 -11.38
C GLN A 282 12.29 -15.20 -11.26
N GLY A 283 13.26 -15.66 -12.04
CA GLY A 283 14.63 -15.12 -12.03
C GLY A 283 14.85 -13.88 -12.93
N HIS A 284 13.90 -13.53 -13.79
CA HIS A 284 14.01 -12.39 -14.69
C HIS A 284 13.89 -11.05 -13.95
N SER A 285 14.57 -10.02 -14.45
CA SER A 285 14.72 -8.71 -13.79
C SER A 285 13.42 -7.95 -13.49
N GLY A 286 12.30 -8.33 -14.12
CA GLY A 286 10.95 -7.79 -13.84
C GLY A 286 10.15 -8.62 -12.83
N ALA A 287 10.54 -9.86 -12.53
CA ALA A 287 9.74 -10.77 -11.72
C ALA A 287 9.75 -10.42 -10.22
N ARG A 288 10.80 -9.75 -9.72
CA ARG A 288 10.87 -9.33 -8.32
C ARG A 288 9.68 -8.46 -7.91
N ALA A 289 9.19 -7.62 -8.82
CA ALA A 289 8.12 -6.67 -8.54
C ALA A 289 6.76 -7.33 -8.21
N GLY A 290 6.48 -8.50 -8.77
CA GLY A 290 5.22 -9.24 -8.53
C GLY A 290 5.40 -10.49 -7.68
N TYR A 291 6.62 -10.80 -7.25
CA TYR A 291 6.90 -12.07 -6.56
C TYR A 291 6.22 -12.18 -5.20
N SER A 292 6.20 -11.09 -4.44
CA SER A 292 5.49 -11.03 -3.16
C SER A 292 3.98 -11.22 -3.35
N ASP A 293 3.41 -10.59 -4.40
CA ASP A 293 1.99 -10.76 -4.75
C ASP A 293 1.69 -12.22 -5.15
N THR A 294 2.63 -12.89 -5.83
CA THR A 294 2.52 -14.32 -6.19
C THR A 294 2.53 -15.20 -4.94
N LEU A 295 3.41 -14.94 -3.97
CA LEU A 295 3.42 -15.68 -2.70
C LEU A 295 2.15 -15.45 -1.89
N ASP A 296 1.60 -14.23 -1.89
CA ASP A 296 0.32 -13.94 -1.24
C ASP A 296 -0.84 -14.67 -1.92
N ALA A 297 -0.88 -14.66 -3.24
CA ALA A 297 -1.88 -15.41 -4.01
C ALA A 297 -1.76 -16.93 -3.77
N LEU A 298 -0.54 -17.44 -3.65
CA LEU A 298 -0.28 -18.85 -3.35
C LEU A 298 -0.77 -19.23 -1.95
N THR A 299 -0.56 -18.36 -0.95
CA THR A 299 -1.12 -18.57 0.40
C THR A 299 -2.64 -18.66 0.36
N ILE A 300 -3.31 -17.77 -0.38
CA ILE A 300 -4.78 -17.76 -0.52
C ILE A 300 -5.25 -19.06 -1.19
N ALA A 301 -4.64 -19.46 -2.30
CA ALA A 301 -5.01 -20.67 -3.04
C ALA A 301 -4.84 -21.95 -2.19
N LEU A 302 -3.77 -22.04 -1.40
CA LEU A 302 -3.54 -23.15 -0.48
C LEU A 302 -4.54 -23.14 0.69
N TYR A 303 -4.92 -21.97 1.20
CA TYR A 303 -5.96 -21.84 2.21
C TYR A 303 -7.33 -22.29 1.70
N ASP A 304 -7.70 -21.91 0.47
CA ASP A 304 -8.94 -22.38 -0.16
C ASP A 304 -8.92 -23.89 -0.37
N ARG A 305 -7.79 -24.46 -0.78
CA ARG A 305 -7.59 -25.91 -0.90
C ARG A 305 -7.73 -26.63 0.46
N MET A 306 -7.15 -26.07 1.51
CA MET A 306 -7.27 -26.58 2.88
C MET A 306 -8.74 -26.58 3.34
N LYS A 307 -9.45 -25.47 3.12
CA LYS A 307 -10.87 -25.33 3.47
C LYS A 307 -11.75 -26.31 2.71
N ALA A 308 -11.51 -26.51 1.43
CA ALA A 308 -12.21 -27.50 0.61
C ALA A 308 -11.97 -28.93 1.13
N GLY A 309 -10.72 -29.29 1.47
CA GLY A 309 -10.38 -30.57 2.08
C GLY A 309 -11.10 -30.79 3.40
N THR A 310 -11.15 -29.76 4.26
CA THR A 310 -11.88 -29.86 5.54
C THR A 310 -13.38 -30.05 5.33
N GLN A 311 -14.00 -29.36 4.37
CA GLN A 311 -15.43 -29.51 4.05
C GLN A 311 -15.78 -30.87 3.45
N GLN A 312 -14.84 -31.48 2.72
CA GLN A 312 -15.00 -32.80 2.09
C GLN A 312 -14.54 -33.96 2.98
N ASN A 313 -14.15 -33.69 4.24
CA ASN A 313 -13.55 -34.66 5.15
C ASN A 313 -12.26 -35.34 4.61
N ASP A 314 -11.54 -34.66 3.72
CA ASP A 314 -10.25 -35.09 3.20
C ASP A 314 -9.11 -34.55 4.08
N ALA A 315 -8.86 -35.24 5.18
CA ALA A 315 -7.84 -34.85 6.15
C ALA A 315 -6.41 -34.79 5.56
N PRO A 316 -5.96 -35.68 4.67
CA PRO A 316 -4.70 -35.58 3.95
C PRO A 316 -4.54 -34.26 3.16
N VAL A 317 -5.54 -33.85 2.39
CA VAL A 317 -5.52 -32.59 1.61
C VAL A 317 -5.49 -31.38 2.54
N ALA A 318 -6.27 -31.39 3.62
CA ALA A 318 -6.28 -30.29 4.58
C ALA A 318 -4.91 -30.15 5.29
N SER A 319 -4.33 -31.28 5.75
CA SER A 319 -3.02 -31.30 6.43
C SER A 319 -1.87 -30.90 5.51
N SER A 320 -1.84 -31.43 4.26
CA SER A 320 -0.80 -31.07 3.28
C SER A 320 -0.86 -29.61 2.90
N SER A 321 -2.06 -29.06 2.73
CA SER A 321 -2.24 -27.63 2.42
C SER A 321 -1.81 -26.73 3.57
N SER A 322 -2.07 -27.10 4.84
CA SER A 322 -1.59 -26.36 6.02
C SER A 322 -0.06 -26.31 6.07
N ARG A 323 0.61 -27.44 5.86
CA ARG A 323 2.09 -27.51 5.82
C ARG A 323 2.67 -26.71 4.64
N ALA A 324 1.98 -26.72 3.51
CA ALA A 324 2.37 -25.93 2.34
C ALA A 324 2.30 -24.42 2.62
N ILE A 325 1.31 -23.94 3.38
CA ILE A 325 1.21 -22.54 3.81
C ILE A 325 2.44 -22.13 4.65
N GLU A 326 2.90 -22.98 5.56
CA GLU A 326 4.10 -22.71 6.39
C GLU A 326 5.35 -22.51 5.51
N LEU A 327 5.51 -23.31 4.44
CA LEU A 327 6.61 -23.15 3.48
C LEU A 327 6.51 -21.84 2.71
N VAL A 328 5.32 -21.40 2.35
CA VAL A 328 5.11 -20.13 1.68
C VAL A 328 5.42 -18.95 2.61
N GLU A 329 5.06 -19.03 3.88
CA GLU A 329 5.41 -18.01 4.86
C GLU A 329 6.93 -17.94 5.13
N GLU A 330 7.65 -19.06 5.07
CA GLU A 330 9.12 -19.06 5.08
C GLU A 330 9.68 -18.39 3.81
N ALA A 331 9.12 -18.69 2.63
CA ALA A 331 9.51 -18.07 1.37
C ALA A 331 9.30 -16.55 1.38
N LYS A 332 8.21 -16.05 1.98
CA LYS A 332 7.97 -14.61 2.17
C LYS A 332 9.05 -13.97 3.03
N ARG A 333 9.40 -14.58 4.15
CA ARG A 333 10.51 -14.08 5.01
C ARG A 333 11.84 -14.00 4.28
N LEU A 334 12.14 -15.00 3.44
CA LEU A 334 13.36 -14.99 2.60
C LEU A 334 13.30 -13.90 1.52
N ALA A 335 12.14 -13.66 0.93
CA ALA A 335 11.94 -12.58 -0.04
C ALA A 335 12.13 -11.20 0.61
N ASP A 336 11.61 -11.00 1.82
CA ASP A 336 11.82 -9.78 2.62
C ASP A 336 13.29 -9.59 3.02
N ALA A 337 14.02 -10.68 3.19
CA ALA A 337 15.48 -10.68 3.43
C ALA A 337 16.33 -10.52 2.14
N ASN A 338 15.73 -10.10 1.03
CA ASN A 338 16.40 -9.87 -0.27
C ASN A 338 17.05 -11.10 -0.91
N VAL A 339 16.66 -12.31 -0.54
CA VAL A 339 17.12 -13.54 -1.23
C VAL A 339 16.56 -13.58 -2.66
N SER A 340 17.31 -14.15 -3.58
CA SER A 340 16.90 -14.24 -5.00
C SER A 340 15.57 -15.00 -5.16
N PRO A 341 14.56 -14.42 -5.85
CA PRO A 341 13.29 -15.09 -6.15
C PRO A 341 13.47 -16.45 -6.86
N LEU A 342 14.47 -16.59 -7.73
CA LEU A 342 14.81 -17.84 -8.39
C LEU A 342 15.15 -18.95 -7.36
N LEU A 343 16.02 -18.63 -6.40
CA LEU A 343 16.45 -19.61 -5.38
C LEU A 343 15.31 -19.96 -4.44
N ILE A 344 14.53 -18.95 -4.03
CA ILE A 344 13.35 -19.16 -3.18
C ILE A 344 12.34 -20.05 -3.90
N SER A 345 12.03 -19.76 -5.18
CA SER A 345 11.08 -20.53 -5.98
C SER A 345 11.55 -21.96 -6.22
N ALA A 346 12.82 -22.16 -6.51
CA ALA A 346 13.37 -23.49 -6.74
C ALA A 346 13.25 -24.37 -5.47
N LYS A 347 13.60 -23.81 -4.31
CA LYS A 347 13.43 -24.48 -3.02
C LYS A 347 11.95 -24.74 -2.73
N LEU A 348 11.11 -23.70 -2.76
CA LEU A 348 9.69 -23.76 -2.45
C LEU A 348 8.97 -24.81 -3.32
N LEU A 349 9.18 -24.80 -4.63
CA LEU A 349 8.58 -25.77 -5.55
C LEU A 349 9.01 -27.21 -5.27
N THR A 350 10.28 -27.41 -4.91
CA THR A 350 10.79 -28.73 -4.54
C THR A 350 10.11 -29.25 -3.25
N ASP A 351 10.00 -28.38 -2.26
CA ASP A 351 9.39 -28.73 -0.95
C ASP A 351 7.86 -28.94 -1.11
N LEU A 352 7.18 -28.08 -1.89
CA LEU A 352 5.76 -28.25 -2.21
C LEU A 352 5.46 -29.57 -2.96
N ALA A 353 6.35 -29.96 -3.88
CA ALA A 353 6.16 -31.22 -4.62
C ALA A 353 6.28 -32.47 -3.74
N VAL A 354 6.90 -32.38 -2.58
CA VAL A 354 6.95 -33.47 -1.58
C VAL A 354 5.67 -33.50 -0.74
N ILE A 355 5.09 -32.35 -0.45
CA ILE A 355 3.95 -32.24 0.48
C ILE A 355 2.60 -32.35 -0.22
N LEU A 356 2.46 -31.85 -1.47
CA LEU A 356 1.17 -31.77 -2.19
C LEU A 356 0.87 -33.01 -3.05
N LYS A 357 1.80 -33.95 -3.15
CA LYS A 357 1.57 -35.29 -3.76
C LYS A 357 0.79 -36.15 -2.80
#